data_1bb8cfdc0fd8871cf25f8f2658c842da
#
_entry.id   1bb8cfdc0fd8871cf25f8f2658c842da
#
_cell.length_a   1.000
_cell.length_b   1.000
_cell.length_c   1.000
_cell.angle_alpha   90.00
_cell.angle_beta   90.00
_cell.angle_gamma   90.00
#
_symmetry.space_group_name_H-M   'P 1'
#
loop_
_entity.id
_entity.type
_entity.pdbx_description
1 polymer ?
#
loop_
_entity_poly.entity_id
_entity_poly.type
_entity_poly.pdbx_seq_one_letter_code
_entity_poly.pdbx_strand_id
1 'polypeptide(L)'
;MTIILKNTILVSIIATIFATILGTITAIGIHSLSKKRRKQMIMLNNVPILNADIATAILLFIVFQVFGVIFRIDSSNRLNYFTLVLSHIFFATPYVVLSVLPKLGEIDKNLYDAALDLGCKPRKAVLKVIIPAIKMGIFTGAMLAFTMSIDDFVISYFVGGDSAQNFSTWFYTNRRTQRQGQAQLAAAYNTLLTTITIIALVVYNIIKKKKEKKIKWKNY
;
A
#
# COMPACT_ATOMS: atom_id res chain seq x y z
N MET A 1 -8.58 23.81 1.61
CA MET A 1 -7.42 23.08 2.19
C MET A 1 -7.88 21.88 3.02
N THR A 2 -8.80 22.04 3.94
CA THR A 2 -9.33 20.93 4.76
C THR A 2 -9.92 19.76 3.94
N ILE A 3 -10.61 20.06 2.84
CA ILE A 3 -11.19 19.05 1.94
C ILE A 3 -10.10 18.24 1.27
N ILE A 4 -9.02 18.87 0.83
CA ILE A 4 -7.90 18.21 0.14
C ILE A 4 -7.15 17.26 1.09
N LEU A 5 -6.89 17.69 2.31
CA LEU A 5 -6.30 16.84 3.35
C LEU A 5 -7.18 15.63 3.67
N LYS A 6 -8.51 15.88 3.80
CA LYS A 6 -9.48 14.80 4.00
C LYS A 6 -9.46 13.80 2.85
N ASN A 7 -9.38 14.28 1.62
CA ASN A 7 -9.30 13.42 0.43
C ASN A 7 -8.02 12.58 0.43
N THR A 8 -6.86 13.19 0.72
CA THR A 8 -5.58 12.47 0.81
C THR A 8 -5.65 11.34 1.83
N ILE A 9 -6.13 11.62 3.04
CA ILE A 9 -6.24 10.64 4.11
C ILE A 9 -7.23 9.53 3.73
N LEU A 10 -8.38 9.89 3.16
CA LEU A 10 -9.42 8.93 2.77
C LEU A 10 -8.92 7.99 1.66
N VAL A 11 -8.30 8.53 0.60
CA VAL A 11 -7.70 7.73 -0.48
C VAL A 11 -6.63 6.81 0.08
N SER A 12 -5.72 7.32 0.92
CA SER A 12 -4.64 6.53 1.50
C SER A 12 -5.16 5.40 2.41
N ILE A 13 -6.18 5.65 3.22
CA ILE A 13 -6.78 4.62 4.08
C ILE A 13 -7.45 3.54 3.23
N ILE A 14 -8.28 3.92 2.26
CA ILE A 14 -8.99 2.97 1.40
C ILE A 14 -7.97 2.15 0.62
N ALA A 15 -7.00 2.80 -0.04
CA ALA A 15 -5.96 2.11 -0.79
C ALA A 15 -5.16 1.15 0.08
N THR A 16 -4.79 1.55 1.30
CA THR A 16 -4.07 0.70 2.26
C THR A 16 -4.86 -0.55 2.63
N ILE A 17 -6.15 -0.42 2.93
CA ILE A 17 -6.99 -1.57 3.30
C ILE A 17 -7.03 -2.58 2.15
N PHE A 18 -7.37 -2.13 0.95
CA PHE A 18 -7.47 -3.00 -0.22
C PHE A 18 -6.12 -3.58 -0.65
N ALA A 19 -5.06 -2.77 -0.67
CA ALA A 19 -3.71 -3.24 -0.98
C ALA A 19 -3.21 -4.28 0.04
N THR A 20 -3.52 -4.10 1.33
CA THR A 20 -3.16 -5.05 2.38
C THR A 20 -3.88 -6.38 2.21
N ILE A 21 -5.17 -6.36 1.91
CA ILE A 21 -5.95 -7.57 1.65
C ILE A 21 -5.41 -8.30 0.40
N LEU A 22 -5.30 -7.59 -0.72
CA LEU A 22 -4.82 -8.16 -1.98
C LEU A 22 -3.38 -8.64 -1.89
N GLY A 23 -2.49 -7.84 -1.31
CA GLY A 23 -1.09 -8.20 -1.12
C GLY A 23 -0.89 -9.40 -0.21
N THR A 24 -1.69 -9.52 0.86
CA THR A 24 -1.64 -10.69 1.76
C THR A 24 -2.12 -11.95 1.04
N ILE A 25 -3.24 -11.90 0.31
CA ILE A 25 -3.76 -13.03 -0.46
C ILE A 25 -2.74 -13.44 -1.53
N THR A 26 -2.17 -12.47 -2.26
CA THR A 26 -1.13 -12.71 -3.27
C THR A 26 0.12 -13.33 -2.66
N ALA A 27 0.59 -12.85 -1.50
CA ALA A 27 1.76 -13.41 -0.82
C ALA A 27 1.53 -14.86 -0.39
N ILE A 28 0.36 -15.20 0.16
CA ILE A 28 -0.01 -16.57 0.51
C ILE A 28 -0.05 -17.44 -0.75
N GLY A 29 -0.66 -16.96 -1.85
CA GLY A 29 -0.69 -17.66 -3.12
C GLY A 29 0.72 -17.90 -3.68
N ILE A 30 1.60 -16.90 -3.69
CA ILE A 30 3.00 -17.03 -4.13
C ILE A 30 3.76 -18.03 -3.25
N HIS A 31 3.51 -18.03 -1.94
CA HIS A 31 4.18 -18.95 -1.02
C HIS A 31 3.84 -20.42 -1.29
N SER A 32 2.63 -20.72 -1.70
CA SER A 32 2.18 -22.09 -2.03
C SER A 32 2.71 -22.63 -3.36
N LEU A 33 3.31 -21.78 -4.21
CA LEU A 33 3.84 -22.20 -5.51
C LEU A 33 5.17 -22.97 -5.38
N SER A 34 5.45 -23.82 -6.40
CA SER A 34 6.75 -24.47 -6.55
C SER A 34 7.89 -23.44 -6.65
N LYS A 35 9.10 -23.80 -6.24
CA LYS A 35 10.29 -22.91 -6.18
C LYS A 35 10.49 -22.09 -7.47
N LYS A 36 10.35 -22.72 -8.65
CA LYS A 36 10.55 -22.05 -9.95
C LYS A 36 9.46 -21.00 -10.20
N ARG A 37 8.18 -21.36 -10.04
CA ARG A 37 7.05 -20.43 -10.23
C ARG A 37 7.05 -19.33 -9.20
N ARG A 38 7.37 -19.64 -7.95
CA ARG A 38 7.51 -18.65 -6.88
C ARG A 38 8.54 -17.57 -7.23
N LYS A 39 9.74 -17.97 -7.73
CA LYS A 39 10.77 -17.01 -8.16
C LYS A 39 10.26 -16.10 -9.28
N GLN A 40 9.56 -16.65 -10.26
CA GLN A 40 8.98 -15.88 -11.38
C GLN A 40 7.93 -14.87 -10.88
N MET A 41 7.03 -15.30 -9.98
CA MET A 41 5.99 -14.42 -9.44
C MET A 41 6.58 -13.30 -8.57
N ILE A 42 7.62 -13.56 -7.78
CA ILE A 42 8.34 -12.52 -7.03
C ILE A 42 8.98 -11.53 -8.01
N MET A 43 9.57 -12.00 -9.09
CA MET A 43 10.18 -11.14 -10.11
C MET A 43 9.14 -10.22 -10.76
N LEU A 44 7.97 -10.77 -11.13
CA LEU A 44 6.85 -9.98 -11.67
C LEU A 44 6.31 -8.96 -10.65
N ASN A 45 6.18 -9.37 -9.38
CA ASN A 45 5.76 -8.47 -8.31
C ASN A 45 6.72 -7.29 -8.11
N ASN A 46 8.01 -7.50 -8.38
CA ASN A 46 9.02 -6.45 -8.19
C ASN A 46 9.12 -5.49 -9.39
N VAL A 47 8.52 -5.80 -10.53
CA VAL A 47 8.55 -4.92 -11.73
C VAL A 47 8.05 -3.51 -11.42
N PRO A 48 6.87 -3.31 -10.79
CA PRO A 48 6.40 -1.96 -10.45
C PRO A 48 7.33 -1.22 -9.48
N ILE A 49 7.97 -1.94 -8.56
CA ILE A 49 8.88 -1.35 -7.55
C ILE A 49 10.19 -0.86 -8.18
N LEU A 50 10.68 -1.59 -9.19
CA LEU A 50 11.93 -1.26 -9.89
C LEU A 50 11.73 -0.19 -10.99
N ASN A 51 10.49 0.04 -11.39
CA ASN A 51 10.14 1.04 -12.37
C ASN A 51 10.15 2.44 -11.76
N ALA A 52 10.52 3.45 -12.56
CA ALA A 52 10.34 4.83 -12.14
C ALA A 52 8.84 5.14 -11.94
N ASP A 53 8.50 5.84 -10.86
CA ASP A 53 7.11 6.20 -10.53
C ASP A 53 6.40 6.91 -11.69
N ILE A 54 7.13 7.76 -12.43
CA ILE A 54 6.63 8.45 -13.63
C ILE A 54 6.22 7.45 -14.72
N ALA A 55 7.02 6.42 -14.97
CA ALA A 55 6.69 5.43 -16.00
C ALA A 55 5.45 4.62 -15.62
N THR A 56 5.34 4.25 -14.36
CA THR A 56 4.16 3.57 -13.81
C THR A 56 2.92 4.46 -13.88
N ALA A 57 3.04 5.74 -13.55
CA ALA A 57 1.94 6.71 -13.60
C ALA A 57 1.44 6.93 -15.03
N ILE A 58 2.35 7.08 -16.01
CA ILE A 58 2.00 7.23 -17.42
C ILE A 58 1.32 5.96 -17.95
N LEU A 59 1.84 4.78 -17.59
CA LEU A 59 1.21 3.50 -17.97
C LEU A 59 -0.22 3.42 -17.46
N LEU A 60 -0.45 3.70 -16.19
CA LEU A 60 -1.79 3.68 -15.57
C LEU A 60 -2.72 4.72 -16.23
N PHE A 61 -2.21 5.92 -16.50
CA PHE A 61 -2.96 6.95 -17.23
C PHE A 61 -3.42 6.44 -18.60
N ILE A 62 -2.51 5.86 -19.41
CA ILE A 62 -2.83 5.30 -20.72
C ILE A 62 -3.87 4.18 -20.59
N VAL A 63 -3.69 3.27 -19.64
CA VAL A 63 -4.62 2.18 -19.37
C VAL A 63 -6.01 2.73 -19.09
N PHE A 64 -6.17 3.69 -18.18
CA PHE A 64 -7.48 4.28 -17.87
C PHE A 64 -8.08 5.05 -19.05
N GLN A 65 -7.27 5.74 -19.86
CA GLN A 65 -7.76 6.39 -21.07
C GLN A 65 -8.29 5.38 -22.09
N VAL A 66 -7.55 4.29 -22.32
CA VAL A 66 -7.99 3.23 -23.24
C VAL A 66 -9.27 2.55 -22.75
N PHE A 67 -9.33 2.18 -21.45
CA PHE A 67 -10.55 1.65 -20.86
C PHE A 67 -11.73 2.64 -20.98
N GLY A 68 -11.49 3.92 -20.73
CA GLY A 68 -12.50 4.96 -20.88
C GLY A 68 -13.06 5.05 -22.31
N VAL A 69 -12.23 4.88 -23.33
CA VAL A 69 -12.67 4.83 -24.73
C VAL A 69 -13.49 3.56 -25.01
N ILE A 70 -13.01 2.40 -24.58
CA ILE A 70 -13.69 1.11 -24.79
C ILE A 70 -15.09 1.11 -24.16
N PHE A 71 -15.20 1.62 -22.92
CA PHE A 71 -16.48 1.67 -22.20
C PHE A 71 -17.31 2.93 -22.48
N ARG A 72 -16.88 3.77 -23.44
CA ARG A 72 -17.56 5.02 -23.85
C ARG A 72 -17.81 5.98 -22.67
N ILE A 73 -16.86 6.05 -21.74
CA ILE A 73 -16.91 7.00 -20.62
C ILE A 73 -16.49 8.38 -21.14
N ASP A 74 -17.23 9.42 -20.77
CA ASP A 74 -16.90 10.80 -21.15
C ASP A 74 -15.48 11.17 -20.66
N SER A 75 -14.76 11.92 -21.49
CA SER A 75 -13.37 12.31 -21.22
C SER A 75 -13.18 12.99 -19.85
N SER A 76 -14.15 13.78 -19.42
CA SER A 76 -14.16 14.45 -18.11
C SER A 76 -14.27 13.51 -16.92
N ASN A 77 -14.84 12.32 -17.12
CA ASN A 77 -15.09 11.33 -16.04
C ASN A 77 -14.14 10.13 -16.04
N ARG A 78 -13.17 10.08 -16.97
CA ARG A 78 -12.22 8.97 -17.08
C ARG A 78 -11.23 8.93 -15.92
N LEU A 79 -10.85 10.11 -15.43
CA LEU A 79 -9.94 10.25 -14.30
C LEU A 79 -10.70 10.86 -13.13
N ASN A 80 -10.82 10.10 -12.06
CA ASN A 80 -11.61 10.47 -10.88
C ASN A 80 -11.07 9.79 -9.61
N TYR A 81 -11.77 9.92 -8.50
CA TYR A 81 -11.40 9.27 -7.24
C TYR A 81 -11.26 7.74 -7.35
N PHE A 82 -12.07 7.08 -8.16
CA PHE A 82 -11.99 5.64 -8.33
C PHE A 82 -10.69 5.21 -9.01
N THR A 83 -10.30 5.89 -10.10
CA THR A 83 -9.04 5.61 -10.81
C THR A 83 -7.85 5.93 -9.93
N LEU A 84 -7.92 7.00 -9.14
CA LEU A 84 -6.90 7.36 -8.16
C LEU A 84 -6.71 6.26 -7.10
N VAL A 85 -7.79 5.83 -6.46
CA VAL A 85 -7.74 4.76 -5.45
C VAL A 85 -7.21 3.45 -6.05
N LEU A 86 -7.69 3.08 -7.24
CA LEU A 86 -7.26 1.86 -7.93
C LEU A 86 -5.76 1.88 -8.25
N SER A 87 -5.24 3.04 -8.67
CA SER A 87 -3.81 3.23 -8.93
C SER A 87 -2.98 3.08 -7.65
N HIS A 88 -3.43 3.65 -6.55
CA HIS A 88 -2.76 3.53 -5.26
C HIS A 88 -2.77 2.07 -4.76
N ILE A 89 -3.88 1.33 -4.95
CA ILE A 89 -3.95 -0.10 -4.63
C ILE A 89 -2.93 -0.88 -5.47
N PHE A 90 -2.88 -0.65 -6.78
CA PHE A 90 -1.94 -1.32 -7.67
C PHE A 90 -0.49 -1.06 -7.27
N PHE A 91 -0.14 0.18 -6.99
CA PHE A 91 1.20 0.59 -6.63
C PHE A 91 1.63 0.08 -5.24
N ALA A 92 0.72 0.10 -4.26
CA ALA A 92 1.03 -0.29 -2.88
C ALA A 92 1.05 -1.81 -2.66
N THR A 93 0.31 -2.59 -3.46
CA THR A 93 0.19 -4.05 -3.30
C THR A 93 1.54 -4.78 -3.29
N PRO A 94 2.51 -4.50 -4.19
CA PRO A 94 3.82 -5.15 -4.20
C PRO A 94 4.61 -4.98 -2.90
N TYR A 95 4.51 -3.83 -2.25
CA TYR A 95 5.19 -3.56 -0.97
C TYR A 95 4.60 -4.39 0.17
N VAL A 96 3.29 -4.61 0.16
CA VAL A 96 2.64 -5.53 1.11
C VAL A 96 3.12 -6.96 0.88
N VAL A 97 3.18 -7.43 -0.37
CA VAL A 97 3.69 -8.76 -0.71
C VAL A 97 5.12 -8.95 -0.19
N LEU A 98 6.00 -7.95 -0.40
CA LEU A 98 7.39 -8.00 0.08
C LEU A 98 7.49 -8.04 1.61
N SER A 99 6.54 -7.45 2.33
CA SER A 99 6.51 -7.48 3.81
C SER A 99 5.98 -8.80 4.36
N VAL A 100 5.00 -9.38 3.69
CA VAL A 100 4.29 -10.59 4.15
C VAL A 100 5.05 -11.86 3.78
N LEU A 101 5.65 -11.91 2.59
CA LEU A 101 6.28 -13.12 2.05
C LEU A 101 7.43 -13.67 2.92
N PRO A 102 8.35 -12.84 3.48
CA PRO A 102 9.37 -13.34 4.41
C PRO A 102 8.76 -13.95 5.67
N LYS A 103 7.68 -13.36 6.19
CA LYS A 103 7.00 -13.87 7.39
C LYS A 103 6.32 -15.21 7.16
N LEU A 104 5.81 -15.47 5.97
CA LEU A 104 5.35 -16.80 5.57
C LEU A 104 6.50 -17.82 5.52
N GLY A 105 7.71 -17.39 5.15
CA GLY A 105 8.89 -18.25 5.14
C GLY A 105 9.44 -18.62 6.53
N GLU A 106 9.12 -17.82 7.56
CA GLU A 106 9.52 -18.07 8.96
C GLU A 106 8.60 -19.05 9.70
N ILE A 107 7.41 -19.36 9.15
CA ILE A 107 6.44 -20.28 9.77
C ILE A 107 6.90 -21.74 9.52
N ASP A 108 6.71 -22.57 10.55
CA ASP A 108 6.89 -24.03 10.41
C ASP A 108 5.94 -24.56 9.31
N LYS A 109 6.53 -25.28 8.36
CA LYS A 109 5.79 -25.84 7.23
C LYS A 109 4.71 -26.81 7.66
N ASN A 110 4.90 -27.48 8.78
CA ASN A 110 3.95 -28.47 9.31
C ASN A 110 2.74 -27.82 9.99
N LEU A 111 2.80 -26.51 10.28
CA LEU A 111 1.72 -25.84 11.00
C LEU A 111 0.39 -25.84 10.23
N TYR A 112 0.46 -25.69 8.91
CA TYR A 112 -0.72 -25.76 8.05
C TYR A 112 -1.25 -27.20 7.96
N ASP A 113 -0.38 -28.18 7.75
CA ASP A 113 -0.75 -29.59 7.63
C ASP A 113 -1.35 -30.13 8.94
N ALA A 114 -0.73 -29.79 10.09
CA ALA A 114 -1.28 -30.12 11.40
C ALA A 114 -2.69 -29.55 11.64
N ALA A 115 -2.98 -28.35 11.14
CA ALA A 115 -4.32 -27.80 11.23
C ALA A 115 -5.33 -28.57 10.36
N LEU A 116 -4.92 -29.10 9.20
CA LEU A 116 -5.76 -29.94 8.36
C LEU A 116 -6.00 -31.32 9.01
N ASP A 117 -4.98 -31.92 9.60
CA ASP A 117 -5.08 -33.20 10.32
C ASP A 117 -6.03 -33.13 11.51
N LEU A 118 -6.11 -31.96 12.16
CA LEU A 118 -7.08 -31.67 13.21
C LEU A 118 -8.49 -31.36 12.67
N GLY A 119 -8.77 -31.63 11.38
CA GLY A 119 -10.10 -31.48 10.77
C GLY A 119 -10.45 -30.04 10.34
N CYS A 120 -9.51 -29.11 10.35
CA CYS A 120 -9.77 -27.77 9.83
C CYS A 120 -9.92 -27.79 8.31
N LYS A 121 -10.95 -27.13 7.78
CA LYS A 121 -11.06 -26.89 6.33
C LYS A 121 -9.91 -25.95 5.87
N PRO A 122 -9.38 -26.08 4.63
CA PRO A 122 -8.24 -25.28 4.14
C PRO A 122 -8.39 -23.77 4.36
N ARG A 123 -9.55 -23.22 4.05
CA ARG A 123 -9.84 -21.78 4.28
C ARG A 123 -9.77 -21.39 5.76
N LYS A 124 -10.27 -22.27 6.65
CA LYS A 124 -10.22 -22.01 8.11
C LYS A 124 -8.78 -22.13 8.65
N ALA A 125 -7.97 -23.06 8.14
CA ALA A 125 -6.57 -23.20 8.49
C ALA A 125 -5.79 -21.91 8.13
N VAL A 126 -5.98 -21.36 6.93
CA VAL A 126 -5.37 -20.07 6.55
C VAL A 126 -5.83 -18.94 7.47
N LEU A 127 -7.13 -18.78 7.68
CA LEU A 127 -7.67 -17.65 8.45
C LEU A 127 -7.34 -17.72 9.96
N LYS A 128 -7.38 -18.91 10.55
CA LYS A 128 -7.23 -19.10 12.01
C LYS A 128 -5.80 -19.41 12.44
N VAL A 129 -4.95 -19.91 11.54
CA VAL A 129 -3.58 -20.33 11.88
C VAL A 129 -2.55 -19.46 11.14
N ILE A 130 -2.61 -19.39 9.81
CA ILE A 130 -1.59 -18.69 9.02
C ILE A 130 -1.69 -17.16 9.20
N ILE A 131 -2.86 -16.55 9.02
CA ILE A 131 -3.02 -15.09 9.13
C ILE A 131 -2.60 -14.57 10.52
N PRO A 132 -2.99 -15.16 11.65
CA PRO A 132 -2.49 -14.74 12.95
C PRO A 132 -0.97 -14.90 13.12
N ALA A 133 -0.38 -15.95 12.52
CA ALA A 133 1.07 -16.17 12.58
C ALA A 133 1.85 -15.07 11.82
N ILE A 134 1.34 -14.59 10.69
CA ILE A 134 1.98 -13.53 9.88
C ILE A 134 1.50 -12.11 10.21
N LYS A 135 0.69 -11.90 11.23
CA LYS A 135 0.07 -10.60 11.55
C LYS A 135 1.04 -9.43 11.58
N MET A 136 2.28 -9.64 12.03
CA MET A 136 3.31 -8.60 12.05
C MET A 136 3.78 -8.22 10.64
N GLY A 137 3.85 -9.19 9.72
CA GLY A 137 4.14 -8.92 8.31
C GLY A 137 3.02 -8.13 7.63
N ILE A 138 1.76 -8.53 7.89
CA ILE A 138 0.58 -7.81 7.37
C ILE A 138 0.56 -6.38 7.88
N PHE A 139 0.79 -6.17 9.17
CA PHE A 139 0.80 -4.82 9.75
C PHE A 139 1.94 -3.95 9.18
N THR A 140 3.15 -4.51 9.06
CA THR A 140 4.27 -3.79 8.44
C THR A 140 3.97 -3.45 6.98
N GLY A 141 3.38 -4.38 6.22
CA GLY A 141 2.94 -4.14 4.85
C GLY A 141 1.89 -3.05 4.75
N ALA A 142 0.90 -3.05 5.64
CA ALA A 142 -0.12 -2.00 5.70
C ALA A 142 0.48 -0.62 6.00
N MET A 143 1.44 -0.53 6.92
CA MET A 143 2.13 0.73 7.24
C MET A 143 2.95 1.24 6.05
N LEU A 144 3.64 0.36 5.32
CA LEU A 144 4.35 0.74 4.10
C LEU A 144 3.39 1.22 3.01
N ALA A 145 2.30 0.49 2.77
CA ALA A 145 1.28 0.87 1.80
C ALA A 145 0.67 2.24 2.12
N PHE A 146 0.39 2.50 3.40
CA PHE A 146 -0.13 3.79 3.86
C PHE A 146 0.87 4.93 3.64
N THR A 147 2.13 4.74 4.02
CA THR A 147 3.18 5.74 3.85
C THR A 147 3.38 6.09 2.38
N MET A 148 3.45 5.06 1.51
CA MET A 148 3.59 5.25 0.07
C MET A 148 2.39 5.96 -0.56
N SER A 149 1.18 5.69 -0.07
CA SER A 149 -0.04 6.29 -0.61
C SER A 149 -0.24 7.74 -0.15
N ILE A 150 0.15 8.10 1.08
CA ILE A 150 -0.08 9.44 1.62
C ILE A 150 0.88 10.48 1.02
N ASP A 151 2.10 10.05 0.69
CA ASP A 151 3.16 10.94 0.18
C ASP A 151 3.26 10.92 -1.35
N ASP A 152 2.42 10.14 -2.04
CA ASP A 152 2.44 10.04 -3.49
C ASP A 152 2.02 11.36 -4.14
N PHE A 153 2.87 11.82 -5.03
CA PHE A 153 2.62 12.97 -5.90
C PHE A 153 2.44 12.52 -7.35
N VAL A 154 3.32 11.63 -7.81
CA VAL A 154 3.48 11.36 -9.25
C VAL A 154 2.27 10.65 -9.83
N ILE A 155 1.86 9.55 -9.21
CA ILE A 155 0.68 8.79 -9.67
C ILE A 155 -0.58 9.65 -9.54
N SER A 156 -0.73 10.32 -8.40
CA SER A 156 -1.87 11.21 -8.16
C SER A 156 -1.97 12.35 -9.17
N TYR A 157 -0.86 12.91 -9.61
CA TYR A 157 -0.82 13.99 -10.61
C TYR A 157 -1.34 13.52 -11.97
N PHE A 158 -0.91 12.34 -12.42
CA PHE A 158 -1.31 11.81 -13.73
C PHE A 158 -2.70 11.20 -13.76
N VAL A 159 -3.14 10.58 -12.66
CA VAL A 159 -4.35 9.73 -12.63
C VAL A 159 -5.52 10.34 -11.86
N GLY A 160 -5.26 11.33 -11.00
CA GLY A 160 -6.30 11.96 -10.16
C GLY A 160 -7.30 12.82 -10.91
N GLY A 161 -6.93 13.37 -12.08
CA GLY A 161 -7.77 14.33 -12.79
C GLY A 161 -8.05 15.60 -11.97
N ASP A 162 -8.91 16.47 -12.47
CA ASP A 162 -9.23 17.74 -11.83
C ASP A 162 -10.09 17.59 -10.57
N SER A 163 -10.86 16.51 -10.47
CA SER A 163 -11.81 16.26 -9.37
C SER A 163 -11.18 15.59 -8.15
N ALA A 164 -10.07 14.88 -8.31
CA ALA A 164 -9.48 14.04 -7.28
C ALA A 164 -8.07 14.50 -6.87
N GLN A 165 -7.93 15.78 -6.55
CA GLN A 165 -6.66 16.33 -6.08
C GLN A 165 -6.34 15.86 -4.66
N ASN A 166 -5.13 15.30 -4.47
CA ASN A 166 -4.55 15.09 -3.16
C ASN A 166 -3.71 16.31 -2.71
N PHE A 167 -3.20 16.29 -1.48
CA PHE A 167 -2.43 17.40 -0.93
C PHE A 167 -1.16 17.69 -1.72
N SER A 168 -0.44 16.65 -2.13
CA SER A 168 0.82 16.77 -2.88
C SER A 168 0.60 17.40 -4.26
N THR A 169 -0.44 17.00 -4.99
CA THR A 169 -0.80 17.57 -6.30
C THR A 169 -1.30 19.01 -6.17
N TRP A 170 -2.15 19.27 -5.17
CA TRP A 170 -2.62 20.62 -4.91
C TRP A 170 -1.48 21.58 -4.57
N PHE A 171 -0.54 21.14 -3.74
CA PHE A 171 0.64 21.94 -3.38
C PHE A 171 1.48 22.28 -4.61
N TYR A 172 1.72 21.31 -5.48
CA TYR A 172 2.51 21.50 -6.69
C TYR A 172 1.85 22.43 -7.71
N THR A 173 0.57 22.20 -8.01
CA THR A 173 -0.18 22.99 -9.01
C THR A 173 -0.39 24.43 -8.55
N ASN A 174 -0.61 24.66 -7.27
CA ASN A 174 -0.82 25.99 -6.74
C ASN A 174 0.46 26.76 -6.38
N ARG A 175 1.62 26.10 -6.36
CA ARG A 175 2.90 26.74 -6.02
C ARG A 175 3.27 27.88 -7.00
N ARG A 176 2.87 27.79 -8.26
CA ARG A 176 3.15 28.81 -9.30
C ARG A 176 2.22 30.03 -9.22
N THR A 177 1.02 29.86 -8.67
CA THR A 177 -0.04 30.89 -8.63
C THR A 177 -0.25 31.49 -7.25
N GLN A 178 0.39 30.97 -6.21
CA GLN A 178 0.14 31.37 -4.83
C GLN A 178 0.82 32.71 -4.49
N ARG A 179 0.02 33.59 -3.87
CA ARG A 179 0.54 34.74 -3.12
C ARG A 179 1.46 34.26 -2.00
N GLN A 180 2.54 35.01 -1.73
CA GLN A 180 3.66 34.61 -0.85
C GLN A 180 3.28 33.91 0.49
N GLY A 181 2.16 34.24 1.10
CA GLY A 181 1.73 33.64 2.38
C GLY A 181 1.17 32.20 2.30
N GLN A 182 0.62 31.79 1.15
CA GLN A 182 0.01 30.47 1.00
C GLN A 182 1.04 29.36 0.76
N ALA A 183 2.13 29.67 0.10
CA ALA A 183 3.25 28.74 -0.12
C ALA A 183 3.91 28.34 1.20
N GLN A 184 4.07 29.28 2.13
CA GLN A 184 4.64 29.03 3.46
C GLN A 184 3.70 28.15 4.32
N LEU A 185 2.40 28.41 4.28
CA LEU A 185 1.40 27.57 4.96
C LEU A 185 1.41 26.13 4.42
N ALA A 186 1.45 25.95 3.12
CA ALA A 186 1.49 24.63 2.50
C ALA A 186 2.79 23.87 2.83
N ALA A 187 3.94 24.55 2.86
CA ALA A 187 5.20 23.96 3.31
C ALA A 187 5.14 23.52 4.77
N ALA A 188 4.56 24.34 5.65
CA ALA A 188 4.36 24.00 7.07
C ALA A 188 3.49 22.74 7.24
N TYR A 189 2.40 22.62 6.47
CA TYR A 189 1.54 21.44 6.50
C TYR A 189 2.25 20.18 6.02
N ASN A 190 3.04 20.27 4.93
CA ASN A 190 3.82 19.11 4.45
C ASN A 190 4.85 18.66 5.49
N THR A 191 5.57 19.60 6.10
CA THR A 191 6.50 19.31 7.19
C THR A 191 5.79 18.66 8.38
N LEU A 192 4.60 19.11 8.73
CA LEU A 192 3.81 18.57 9.83
C LEU A 192 3.33 17.14 9.53
N LEU A 193 2.82 16.88 8.32
CA LEU A 193 2.42 15.53 7.88
C LEU A 193 3.60 14.57 7.89
N THR A 194 4.73 14.95 7.29
CA THR A 194 5.95 14.13 7.26
C THR A 194 6.47 13.86 8.67
N THR A 195 6.48 14.86 9.53
CA THR A 195 6.92 14.72 10.93
C THR A 195 6.01 13.76 11.71
N ILE A 196 4.69 13.88 11.56
CA ILE A 196 3.73 12.95 12.21
C ILE A 196 3.96 11.53 11.72
N THR A 197 4.16 11.32 10.41
CA THR A 197 4.41 10.01 9.83
C THR A 197 5.71 9.39 10.37
N ILE A 198 6.79 10.17 10.44
CA ILE A 198 8.07 9.73 11.02
C ILE A 198 7.91 9.38 12.49
N ILE A 199 7.24 10.23 13.28
CA ILE A 199 6.99 9.96 14.70
C ILE A 199 6.19 8.67 14.87
N ALA A 200 5.13 8.47 14.09
CA ALA A 200 4.33 7.26 14.13
C ALA A 200 5.17 6.00 13.84
N LEU A 201 6.04 6.04 12.83
CA LEU A 201 6.96 4.95 12.50
C LEU A 201 7.98 4.69 13.60
N VAL A 202 8.56 5.73 14.20
CA VAL A 202 9.53 5.61 15.30
C VAL A 202 8.86 5.02 16.54
N VAL A 203 7.70 5.55 16.94
CA VAL A 203 6.94 5.04 18.09
C VAL A 203 6.57 3.57 17.89
N TYR A 204 6.10 3.22 16.70
CA TYR A 204 5.82 1.83 16.35
C TYR A 204 7.03 0.93 16.48
N ASN A 205 8.20 1.34 15.97
CA ASN A 205 9.44 0.57 16.07
C ASN A 205 9.89 0.37 17.52
N ILE A 206 9.75 1.39 18.36
CA ILE A 206 10.09 1.31 19.78
C ILE A 206 9.16 0.33 20.51
N ILE A 207 7.85 0.41 20.26
CA ILE A 207 6.84 -0.49 20.84
C ILE A 207 7.11 -1.94 20.41
N LYS A 208 7.44 -2.16 19.15
CA LYS A 208 7.78 -3.47 18.59
C LYS A 208 9.00 -4.06 19.28
N LYS A 209 10.11 -3.31 19.38
CA LYS A 209 11.34 -3.75 20.10
C LYS A 209 11.07 -4.10 21.57
N LYS A 210 10.23 -3.33 22.27
CA LYS A 210 9.86 -3.63 23.67
C LYS A 210 9.07 -4.95 23.78
N LYS A 211 8.15 -5.22 22.84
CA LYS A 211 7.39 -6.48 22.81
C LYS A 211 8.29 -7.68 22.52
N GLU A 212 9.19 -7.58 21.57
CA GLU A 212 10.15 -8.65 21.23
C GLU A 212 11.09 -8.97 22.41
N LYS A 213 11.58 -7.95 23.12
CA LYS A 213 12.37 -8.16 24.34
C LYS A 213 11.57 -8.86 25.45
N LYS A 214 10.30 -8.47 25.70
CA LYS A 214 9.46 -9.13 26.71
C LYS A 214 9.17 -10.60 26.39
N ILE A 215 9.04 -10.97 25.14
CA ILE A 215 8.80 -12.36 24.71
C ILE A 215 10.07 -13.20 24.92
N LYS A 216 11.26 -12.63 24.61
CA LYS A 216 12.54 -13.30 24.83
C LYS A 216 12.79 -13.62 26.32
N TRP A 217 12.45 -12.70 27.23
CA TRP A 217 12.63 -12.90 28.70
C TRP A 217 11.61 -13.87 29.31
N LYS A 218 10.51 -14.19 28.62
CA LYS A 218 9.48 -15.12 29.11
C LYS A 218 9.75 -16.58 28.70
N ASN A 219 10.70 -16.79 27.81
CA ASN A 219 11.10 -18.10 27.29
C ASN A 219 12.45 -18.59 27.87
N TYR A 220 12.99 -17.87 28.82
CA TYR A 220 14.08 -18.27 29.75
C TYR A 220 13.53 -18.41 31.18
#